data_1cc875b2127b0e915a4ca4ed7568e43d
#
_entry.id   1cc875b2127b0e915a4ca4ed7568e43d
#
_cell.length_a   1.000
_cell.length_b   1.000
_cell.length_c   1.000
_cell.angle_alpha   90.00
_cell.angle_beta   90.00
_cell.angle_gamma   90.00
#
_symmetry.space_group_name_H-M   'P 1'
#
loop_
_entity.id
_entity.type
_entity.pdbx_description
1 polymer ?
#
loop_
_entity_poly.entity_id
_entity_poly.type
_entity_poly.pdbx_seq_one_letter_code
_entity_poly.pdbx_strand_id
1 'polypeptide(L)'
;MLPHDTYVSNLEEECVTYADIHLVGFDMGGTNLDAIPFKVIEYLEKLDGKAIFLFATVPFIPNEAVEGRIHNNVLPFLPDECDFRGLYLCGAEPSNALLQDLRRLVSQQPENTRAKHWLERCERAVGHPDRNDVLKACQFMRHVLELN
;
A
#
# COMPACT_ATOMS: atom_id res chain seq x y z
N MET A 1 14.44 11.86 -10.47
CA MET A 1 13.67 12.84 -11.28
C MET A 1 12.58 12.11 -12.00
N LEU A 2 11.34 12.52 -11.83
CA LEU A 2 10.24 11.99 -12.61
C LEU A 2 10.29 12.54 -14.04
N PRO A 3 9.79 11.79 -15.03
CA PRO A 3 9.71 12.27 -16.41
C PRO A 3 8.95 13.60 -16.53
N HIS A 4 9.14 14.30 -17.63
CA HIS A 4 8.35 15.49 -17.94
C HIS A 4 6.87 15.14 -17.98
N ASP A 5 6.00 16.11 -17.71
CA ASP A 5 4.54 15.95 -17.70
C ASP A 5 4.03 15.01 -16.60
N THR A 6 4.60 15.14 -15.39
CA THR A 6 4.11 14.43 -14.22
C THR A 6 2.98 15.20 -13.54
N TYR A 7 1.86 14.53 -13.32
CA TYR A 7 0.69 15.05 -12.61
C TYR A 7 0.58 14.36 -11.26
N VAL A 8 0.35 15.15 -10.22
CA VAL A 8 0.13 14.63 -8.86
C VAL A 8 -1.23 15.14 -8.38
N SER A 9 -2.10 14.24 -7.98
CA SER A 9 -3.43 14.58 -7.46
C SER A 9 -3.86 13.62 -6.36
N ASN A 10 -4.82 14.07 -5.56
CA ASN A 10 -5.49 13.23 -4.58
C ASN A 10 -6.67 12.52 -5.25
N LEU A 11 -6.95 11.27 -4.90
CA LEU A 11 -8.10 10.51 -5.43
C LEU A 11 -9.47 11.10 -5.05
N GLU A 12 -9.51 11.99 -4.06
CA GLU A 12 -10.73 12.76 -3.72
C GLU A 12 -11.00 13.90 -4.72
N GLU A 13 -10.05 14.22 -5.56
CA GLU A 13 -10.13 15.25 -6.60
C GLU A 13 -10.30 14.62 -7.98
N GLU A 14 -10.52 15.46 -8.99
CA GLU A 14 -10.53 14.99 -10.37
C GLU A 14 -9.11 14.62 -10.80
N CYS A 15 -8.90 13.33 -11.11
CA CYS A 15 -7.60 12.79 -11.47
C CYS A 15 -7.44 12.67 -12.98
N VAL A 16 -6.22 12.89 -13.46
CA VAL A 16 -5.84 12.69 -14.85
C VAL A 16 -5.85 11.19 -15.17
N THR A 17 -6.61 10.79 -16.19
CA THR A 17 -6.71 9.39 -16.63
C THR A 17 -6.04 9.12 -17.99
N TYR A 18 -5.59 10.16 -18.69
CA TYR A 18 -5.00 10.01 -20.03
C TYR A 18 -3.48 9.75 -20.04
N ALA A 19 -2.81 9.83 -18.90
CA ALA A 19 -1.39 9.49 -18.81
C ALA A 19 -1.15 8.01 -19.19
N ASP A 20 0.05 7.70 -19.65
CA ASP A 20 0.40 6.33 -20.06
C ASP A 20 0.73 5.43 -18.87
N ILE A 21 1.28 6.02 -17.81
CA ILE A 21 1.71 5.32 -16.59
C ILE A 21 1.02 5.97 -15.39
N HIS A 22 0.43 5.14 -14.55
CA HIS A 22 -0.25 5.56 -13.32
C HIS A 22 0.42 4.94 -12.11
N LEU A 23 0.88 5.79 -11.20
CA LEU A 23 1.39 5.42 -9.89
C LEU A 23 0.28 5.69 -8.87
N VAL A 24 -0.34 4.64 -8.36
CA VAL A 24 -1.49 4.76 -7.45
C VAL A 24 -1.07 4.36 -6.05
N GLY A 25 -1.11 5.32 -5.14
CA GLY A 25 -0.77 5.12 -3.73
C GLY A 25 -2.02 5.09 -2.84
N PHE A 26 -2.03 4.23 -1.82
CA PHE A 26 -3.10 4.17 -0.84
C PHE A 26 -2.61 3.63 0.51
N ASP A 27 -3.40 3.90 1.54
CA ASP A 27 -3.12 3.45 2.90
C ASP A 27 -4.08 2.33 3.31
N MET A 28 -3.52 1.27 3.86
CA MET A 28 -4.24 0.15 4.48
C MET A 28 -4.16 0.30 6.00
N GLY A 29 -4.73 1.38 6.52
CA GLY A 29 -4.54 1.86 7.91
C GLY A 29 -5.06 0.97 9.03
N GLY A 30 -5.70 -0.14 8.71
CA GLY A 30 -6.22 -1.11 9.67
C GLY A 30 -5.55 -2.48 9.57
N THR A 31 -6.08 -3.44 10.29
CA THR A 31 -5.66 -4.85 10.21
C THR A 31 -6.42 -5.65 9.16
N ASN A 32 -7.40 -5.03 8.49
CA ASN A 32 -8.17 -5.67 7.43
C ASN A 32 -7.45 -5.51 6.08
N LEU A 33 -6.62 -6.47 5.73
CA LEU A 33 -5.86 -6.52 4.48
C LEU A 33 -6.70 -6.85 3.24
N ASP A 34 -7.98 -7.16 3.43
CA ASP A 34 -8.91 -7.50 2.35
C ASP A 34 -9.70 -6.27 1.88
N ALA A 35 -9.62 -5.17 2.60
CA ALA A 35 -10.36 -3.94 2.32
C ALA A 35 -9.54 -2.94 1.52
N ILE A 36 -9.51 -3.10 0.20
CA ILE A 36 -8.94 -2.09 -0.69
C ILE A 36 -9.85 -0.85 -0.68
N PRO A 37 -9.31 0.37 -0.50
CA PRO A 37 -10.13 1.58 -0.47
C PRO A 37 -10.99 1.75 -1.72
N PHE A 38 -12.26 2.07 -1.55
CA PHE A 38 -13.21 2.16 -2.65
C PHE A 38 -12.80 3.17 -3.73
N LYS A 39 -12.24 4.30 -3.33
CA LYS A 39 -11.72 5.33 -4.26
C LYS A 39 -10.60 4.81 -5.15
N VAL A 40 -9.78 3.91 -4.63
CA VAL A 40 -8.73 3.23 -5.42
C VAL A 40 -9.39 2.34 -6.48
N ILE A 41 -10.37 1.53 -6.08
CA ILE A 41 -11.11 0.64 -6.99
C ILE A 41 -11.75 1.45 -8.13
N GLU A 42 -12.49 2.52 -7.80
CA GLU A 42 -13.12 3.40 -8.79
C GLU A 42 -12.10 3.99 -9.78
N TYR A 43 -10.93 4.36 -9.29
CA TYR A 43 -9.89 4.93 -10.15
C TYR A 43 -9.26 3.88 -11.05
N LEU A 44 -8.94 2.70 -10.52
CA LEU A 44 -8.34 1.61 -11.29
C LEU A 44 -9.21 1.18 -12.46
N GLU A 45 -10.52 1.13 -12.28
CA GLU A 45 -11.49 0.77 -13.34
C GLU A 45 -11.41 1.68 -14.57
N LYS A 46 -10.90 2.90 -14.42
CA LYS A 46 -10.77 3.88 -15.51
C LYS A 46 -9.46 3.74 -16.29
N LEU A 47 -8.56 2.85 -15.89
CA LEU A 47 -7.19 2.76 -16.41
C LEU A 47 -6.99 1.64 -17.43
N ASP A 48 -8.02 1.33 -18.22
CA ASP A 48 -7.91 0.34 -19.28
C ASP A 48 -6.83 0.72 -20.29
N GLY A 49 -6.01 -0.25 -20.69
CA GLY A 49 -4.89 -0.04 -21.61
C GLY A 49 -3.69 0.72 -21.04
N LYS A 50 -3.68 1.01 -19.75
CA LYS A 50 -2.61 1.78 -19.09
C LYS A 50 -1.61 0.90 -18.36
N ALA A 51 -0.41 1.43 -18.15
CA ALA A 51 0.54 0.85 -17.23
C ALA A 51 0.22 1.31 -15.80
N ILE A 52 0.10 0.37 -14.88
CA ILE A 52 -0.31 0.61 -13.50
C ILE A 52 0.75 0.06 -12.55
N PHE A 53 1.18 0.93 -11.67
CA PHE A 53 2.03 0.58 -10.54
C PHE A 53 1.33 1.01 -9.26
N LEU A 54 1.28 0.11 -8.27
CA LEU A 54 0.64 0.36 -6.99
C LEU A 54 1.68 0.42 -5.87
N PHE A 55 1.47 1.33 -4.94
CA PHE A 55 2.17 1.25 -3.67
C PHE A 55 1.19 1.51 -2.52
N ALA A 56 1.40 0.81 -1.41
CA ALA A 56 0.55 0.93 -0.24
C ALA A 56 1.36 1.01 1.03
N THR A 57 0.80 1.70 2.02
CA THR A 57 1.30 1.67 3.39
C THR A 57 0.43 0.75 4.25
N VAL A 58 1.07 0.04 5.17
CA VAL A 58 0.42 -0.82 6.15
C VAL A 58 0.92 -0.46 7.55
N PRO A 59 0.11 -0.63 8.61
CA PRO A 59 0.48 -0.18 9.97
C PRO A 59 1.40 -1.15 10.71
N PHE A 60 2.23 -1.89 9.99
CA PHE A 60 3.19 -2.85 10.52
C PHE A 60 4.31 -3.07 9.51
N ILE A 61 5.38 -3.76 9.88
CA ILE A 61 6.43 -4.12 8.93
C ILE A 61 5.93 -5.28 8.04
N PRO A 62 5.78 -5.07 6.72
CA PRO A 62 5.26 -6.09 5.82
C PRO A 62 6.27 -7.23 5.60
N ASN A 63 5.74 -8.38 5.21
CA ASN A 63 6.51 -9.53 4.76
C ASN A 63 5.93 -10.07 3.44
N GLU A 64 6.60 -11.04 2.83
CA GLU A 64 6.20 -11.61 1.55
C GLU A 64 4.78 -12.19 1.55
N ALA A 65 4.35 -12.79 2.66
CA ALA A 65 2.99 -13.35 2.78
C ALA A 65 1.92 -12.24 2.73
N VAL A 66 2.17 -11.12 3.38
CA VAL A 66 1.28 -9.95 3.36
C VAL A 66 1.27 -9.31 1.97
N GLU A 67 2.44 -9.15 1.35
CA GLU A 67 2.53 -8.62 -0.02
C GLU A 67 1.73 -9.48 -0.99
N GLY A 68 1.91 -10.79 -0.95
CA GLY A 68 1.16 -11.72 -1.79
C GLY A 68 -0.34 -11.65 -1.58
N ARG A 69 -0.79 -11.51 -0.32
CA ARG A 69 -2.22 -11.38 0.00
C ARG A 69 -2.81 -10.10 -0.56
N ILE A 70 -2.19 -8.95 -0.34
CA ILE A 70 -2.69 -7.67 -0.86
C ILE A 70 -2.63 -7.66 -2.39
N HIS A 71 -1.56 -8.15 -2.98
CA HIS A 71 -1.44 -8.30 -4.42
C HIS A 71 -2.62 -9.10 -4.99
N ASN A 72 -2.93 -10.25 -4.43
CA ASN A 72 -4.04 -11.09 -4.89
C ASN A 72 -5.41 -10.42 -4.67
N ASN A 73 -5.56 -9.61 -3.64
CA ASN A 73 -6.80 -8.88 -3.36
C ASN A 73 -7.01 -7.70 -4.31
N VAL A 74 -5.95 -7.15 -4.88
CA VAL A 74 -6.03 -6.05 -5.85
C VAL A 74 -6.32 -6.56 -7.26
N LEU A 75 -5.78 -7.70 -7.66
CA LEU A 75 -5.88 -8.23 -9.02
C LEU A 75 -7.30 -8.19 -9.63
N PRO A 76 -8.37 -8.55 -8.90
CA PRO A 76 -9.73 -8.52 -9.45
C PRO A 76 -10.24 -7.13 -9.85
N PHE A 77 -9.62 -6.07 -9.33
CA PHE A 77 -10.01 -4.68 -9.59
C PHE A 77 -9.21 -4.01 -10.70
N LEU A 78 -8.19 -4.69 -11.21
CA LEU A 78 -7.42 -4.20 -12.34
C LEU A 78 -8.18 -4.43 -13.65
N PRO A 79 -8.13 -3.49 -14.61
CA PRO A 79 -8.67 -3.72 -15.95
C PRO A 79 -8.01 -4.93 -16.61
N ASP A 80 -8.77 -5.66 -17.44
CA ASP A 80 -8.27 -6.85 -18.14
C ASP A 80 -7.12 -6.51 -19.09
N GLU A 81 -7.16 -5.34 -19.69
CA GLU A 81 -6.19 -4.85 -20.68
C GLU A 81 -5.22 -3.82 -20.06
N CYS A 82 -4.65 -4.08 -18.91
CA CYS A 82 -3.65 -3.20 -18.33
C CYS A 82 -2.27 -3.85 -18.26
N ASP A 83 -1.22 -3.02 -18.25
CA ASP A 83 0.14 -3.43 -17.94
C ASP A 83 0.39 -3.24 -16.45
N PHE A 84 0.07 -4.26 -15.65
CA PHE A 84 0.29 -4.22 -14.21
C PHE A 84 1.76 -4.49 -13.87
N ARG A 85 2.44 -3.48 -13.34
CA ARG A 85 3.88 -3.51 -13.08
C ARG A 85 4.26 -3.82 -11.65
N GLY A 86 3.30 -4.07 -10.80
CA GLY A 86 3.53 -4.56 -9.44
C GLY A 86 3.00 -3.67 -8.33
N LEU A 87 3.14 -4.19 -7.13
CA LEU A 87 2.76 -3.57 -5.88
C LEU A 87 3.97 -3.47 -4.96
N TYR A 88 4.22 -2.29 -4.43
CA TYR A 88 5.20 -2.06 -3.37
C TYR A 88 4.50 -1.78 -2.05
N LEU A 89 4.89 -2.48 -0.98
CA LEU A 89 4.39 -2.25 0.37
C LEU A 89 5.46 -1.60 1.24
N CYS A 90 5.04 -0.62 2.02
CA CYS A 90 5.87 0.04 3.01
C CYS A 90 5.19 0.00 4.38
N GLY A 91 5.93 -0.31 5.42
CA GLY A 91 5.46 -0.15 6.79
C GLY A 91 5.32 1.34 7.11
N ALA A 92 4.23 1.69 7.79
CA ALA A 92 3.98 3.04 8.27
C ALA A 92 3.62 3.02 9.75
N GLU A 93 3.81 4.14 10.40
CA GLU A 93 3.48 4.27 11.83
C GLU A 93 2.00 3.99 12.06
N PRO A 94 1.67 3.01 12.91
CA PRO A 94 0.28 2.71 13.25
C PRO A 94 -0.35 3.86 14.03
N SER A 95 -1.67 4.03 13.90
CA SER A 95 -2.38 5.02 14.71
C SER A 95 -2.30 4.69 16.20
N ASN A 96 -2.36 5.72 17.05
CA ASN A 96 -2.42 5.51 18.50
C ASN A 96 -3.64 4.67 18.90
N ALA A 97 -4.77 4.85 18.23
CA ALA A 97 -5.98 4.08 18.47
C ALA A 97 -5.77 2.58 18.23
N LEU A 98 -5.13 2.22 17.11
CA LEU A 98 -4.81 0.83 16.79
C LEU A 98 -3.87 0.21 17.84
N LEU A 99 -2.81 0.93 18.20
CA LEU A 99 -1.88 0.45 19.23
C LEU A 99 -2.56 0.25 20.60
N GLN A 100 -3.41 1.19 21.02
CA GLN A 100 -4.15 1.07 22.27
C GLN A 100 -5.13 -0.11 22.23
N ASP A 101 -5.83 -0.33 21.13
CA ASP A 101 -6.75 -1.46 20.98
C ASP A 101 -6.01 -2.80 21.04
N LEU A 102 -4.87 -2.92 20.39
CA LEU A 102 -4.06 -4.13 20.42
C LEU A 102 -3.47 -4.37 21.82
N ARG A 103 -2.99 -3.33 22.50
CA ARG A 103 -2.49 -3.44 23.87
C ARG A 103 -3.58 -3.86 24.86
N ARG A 104 -4.78 -3.32 24.68
CA ARG A 104 -5.95 -3.72 25.48
C ARG A 104 -6.29 -5.18 25.24
N LEU A 105 -6.33 -5.61 23.99
CA LEU A 105 -6.64 -7.00 23.64
C LEU A 105 -5.60 -7.96 24.23
N VAL A 106 -4.32 -7.66 24.14
CA VAL A 106 -3.25 -8.46 24.74
C VAL A 106 -3.36 -8.50 26.26
N SER A 107 -3.72 -7.38 26.90
CA SER A 107 -3.94 -7.32 28.34
C SER A 107 -5.14 -8.16 28.80
N GLN A 108 -6.23 -8.15 28.02
CA GLN A 108 -7.45 -8.92 28.32
C GLN A 108 -7.31 -10.40 28.00
N GLN A 109 -6.50 -10.74 27.02
CA GLN A 109 -6.28 -12.10 26.51
C GLN A 109 -4.78 -12.43 26.47
N PRO A 110 -4.12 -12.65 27.63
CA PRO A 110 -2.67 -12.88 27.67
C PRO A 110 -2.20 -14.12 26.88
N GLU A 111 -3.09 -15.11 26.67
CA GLU A 111 -2.79 -16.32 25.92
C GLU A 111 -2.98 -16.16 24.41
N ASN A 112 -3.51 -15.02 23.93
CA ASN A 112 -3.71 -14.75 22.54
C ASN A 112 -2.39 -14.39 21.85
N THR A 113 -1.68 -15.43 21.41
CA THR A 113 -0.37 -15.29 20.74
C THR A 113 -0.46 -14.50 19.45
N ARG A 114 -1.58 -14.60 18.73
CA ARG A 114 -1.83 -13.87 17.48
C ARG A 114 -1.90 -12.36 17.75
N ALA A 115 -2.62 -11.95 18.79
CA ALA A 115 -2.71 -10.53 19.18
C ALA A 115 -1.34 -9.97 19.60
N LYS A 116 -0.56 -10.72 20.37
CA LYS A 116 0.81 -10.35 20.76
C LYS A 116 1.70 -10.15 19.52
N HIS A 117 1.64 -11.07 18.58
CA HIS A 117 2.42 -11.00 17.34
C HIS A 117 2.05 -9.78 16.49
N TRP A 118 0.76 -9.48 16.38
CA TRP A 118 0.29 -8.27 15.71
C TRP A 118 0.79 -7.00 16.39
N LEU A 119 0.70 -6.93 17.71
CA LEU A 119 1.18 -5.79 18.47
C LEU A 119 2.69 -5.56 18.26
N GLU A 120 3.49 -6.59 18.35
CA GLU A 120 4.94 -6.51 18.09
C GLU A 120 5.25 -5.98 16.69
N ARG A 121 4.55 -6.46 15.68
CA ARG A 121 4.73 -6.01 14.30
C ARG A 121 4.35 -4.55 14.12
N CYS A 122 3.26 -4.10 14.73
CA CYS A 122 2.84 -2.71 14.70
C CYS A 122 3.83 -1.82 15.46
N GLU A 123 4.32 -2.25 16.61
CA GLU A 123 5.31 -1.47 17.39
C GLU A 123 6.62 -1.30 16.64
N ARG A 124 7.05 -2.28 15.85
CA ARG A 124 8.25 -2.16 14.98
C ARG A 124 8.08 -1.13 13.87
N ALA A 125 6.85 -0.83 13.48
CA ALA A 125 6.57 0.15 12.43
C ALA A 125 6.53 1.61 12.95
N VAL A 126 6.65 1.84 14.25
CA VAL A 126 6.75 3.18 14.81
C VAL A 126 8.01 3.87 14.27
N GLY A 127 7.85 5.09 13.77
CA GLY A 127 8.92 5.84 13.10
C GLY A 127 9.08 5.54 11.61
N HIS A 128 8.24 4.67 11.04
CA HIS A 128 8.23 4.38 9.61
C HIS A 128 7.06 5.10 8.89
N PRO A 129 7.19 5.45 7.60
CA PRO A 129 8.39 5.23 6.79
C PRO A 129 9.54 6.16 7.19
N ASP A 130 10.73 5.63 7.22
CA ASP A 130 11.96 6.40 7.43
C ASP A 130 12.66 6.72 6.10
N ARG A 131 13.83 7.36 6.18
CA ARG A 131 14.61 7.69 4.99
C ARG A 131 14.99 6.47 4.15
N ASN A 132 15.28 5.34 4.76
CA ASN A 132 15.63 4.11 4.05
C ASN A 132 14.43 3.55 3.31
N ASP A 133 13.24 3.61 3.89
CA ASP A 133 11.99 3.19 3.24
C ASP A 133 11.73 4.01 1.97
N VAL A 134 11.92 5.31 2.05
CA VAL A 134 11.78 6.21 0.89
C VAL A 134 12.81 5.88 -0.19
N LEU A 135 14.06 5.63 0.18
CA LEU A 135 15.11 5.24 -0.78
C LEU A 135 14.80 3.92 -1.47
N LYS A 136 14.33 2.91 -0.72
CA LYS A 136 13.92 1.62 -1.29
C LYS A 136 12.74 1.78 -2.25
N ALA A 137 11.74 2.58 -1.88
CA ALA A 137 10.61 2.87 -2.76
C ALA A 137 11.05 3.55 -4.05
N CYS A 138 11.96 4.53 -3.97
CA CYS A 138 12.53 5.18 -5.14
C CYS A 138 13.31 4.22 -6.04
N GLN A 139 14.10 3.31 -5.46
CA GLN A 139 14.83 2.30 -6.21
C GLN A 139 13.88 1.34 -6.93
N PHE A 140 12.85 0.90 -6.26
CA PHE A 140 11.84 0.03 -6.83
C PHE A 140 11.10 0.73 -7.98
N MET A 141 10.69 1.97 -7.82
CA MET A 141 10.04 2.76 -8.87
C MET A 141 10.95 2.94 -10.10
N ARG A 142 12.22 3.23 -9.89
CA ARG A 142 13.18 3.32 -11.01
C ARG A 142 13.24 2.03 -11.79
N HIS A 143 13.38 0.91 -11.10
CA HIS A 143 13.42 -0.40 -11.73
C HIS A 143 12.15 -0.66 -12.57
N VAL A 144 10.98 -0.37 -12.03
CA VAL A 144 9.70 -0.53 -12.73
C VAL A 144 9.58 0.38 -13.96
N LEU A 145 10.07 1.62 -13.86
CA LEU A 145 10.04 2.58 -14.99
C LEU A 145 11.08 2.26 -16.07
N GLU A 146 12.22 1.67 -15.70
CA GLU A 146 13.28 1.25 -16.63
C GLU A 146 12.96 -0.02 -17.40
N LEU A 147 12.01 -0.84 -16.94
CA LEU A 147 11.56 -2.07 -17.60
C LEU A 147 10.66 -1.85 -18.84
N ASN A 148 10.69 -0.68 -19.38
CA ASN A 148 9.98 -0.30 -20.61
C ASN A 148 10.71 -0.75 -21.88
#